data_044d31e6cd3ce7c4f7f1cf83774ab017
#
_entry.id   044d31e6cd3ce7c4f7f1cf83774ab017
#
_cell.length_a   1.000
_cell.length_b   1.000
_cell.length_c   1.000
_cell.angle_alpha   90.00
_cell.angle_beta   90.00
_cell.angle_gamma   90.00
#
_symmetry.space_group_name_H-M   'P 1'
#
loop_
_entity.id
_entity.type
_entity.pdbx_description
1 polymer ?
#
loop_
_entity_poly.entity_id
_entity_poly.type
_entity_poly.pdbx_seq_one_letter_code
_entity_poly.pdbx_strand_id
1 'polypeptide(L)'
;MKKLIVAATLAALFSTGAALVETKKVGVTPGPHAQIVEKVKEVAAKKGLELDVVEFSDYVVPNQALSDGDIDINSFQHQPYLDNQVKERNLDLVSVAKSVNFPMAGYSKKIKALSELKDGASVAIPNDPSNGARALLLLADQKLITLKDGIGVKASVADITENPKKLNIVELDAAQLPRSLDDVDLAAITTNYALAAGLNPKTDGIFQESTKAPYVGVIAVRAKDKDADWVKTFVESYHSPEVSAFIEEKFKGAITPTW
;
A
#
# COMPACT_ATOMS: atom_id res chain seq x y z
N MET A 1 46.43 -72.48 8.87
CA MET A 1 46.51 -71.07 8.43
C MET A 1 45.10 -70.70 7.99
N LYS A 2 44.34 -70.03 8.87
CA LYS A 2 42.96 -69.56 8.60
C LYS A 2 43.03 -68.11 8.24
N LYS A 3 42.61 -67.74 7.01
CA LYS A 3 42.50 -66.33 6.54
C LYS A 3 41.16 -65.76 7.00
N LEU A 4 41.17 -64.80 7.88
CA LEU A 4 39.99 -63.97 8.19
C LEU A 4 39.83 -62.92 7.08
N ILE A 5 38.66 -62.88 6.41
CA ILE A 5 38.22 -61.82 5.53
C ILE A 5 37.37 -60.89 6.36
N VAL A 6 37.84 -59.68 6.58
CA VAL A 6 37.06 -58.58 7.20
C VAL A 6 36.36 -57.84 6.08
N ALA A 7 35.03 -57.99 6.03
CA ALA A 7 34.18 -57.20 5.13
C ALA A 7 33.89 -55.85 5.80
N ALA A 8 34.46 -54.77 5.29
CA ALA A 8 34.15 -53.38 5.70
C ALA A 8 32.86 -52.96 4.99
N THR A 9 31.75 -52.85 5.71
CA THR A 9 30.48 -52.32 5.23
C THR A 9 30.53 -50.80 5.31
N LEU A 10 30.65 -50.13 4.15
CA LEU A 10 30.62 -48.65 4.03
C LEU A 10 29.15 -48.20 4.13
N ALA A 11 28.72 -47.73 5.30
CA ALA A 11 27.42 -47.08 5.48
C ALA A 11 27.46 -45.67 4.90
N ALA A 12 26.93 -45.46 3.72
CA ALA A 12 26.70 -44.14 3.12
C ALA A 12 25.60 -43.45 3.91
N LEU A 13 25.94 -42.52 4.77
CA LEU A 13 25.02 -41.57 5.40
C LEU A 13 24.52 -40.56 4.32
N PHE A 14 23.35 -40.84 3.76
CA PHE A 14 22.62 -39.81 3.03
C PHE A 14 22.14 -38.77 4.03
N SER A 15 22.91 -37.71 4.22
CA SER A 15 22.48 -36.50 4.86
C SER A 15 21.49 -35.81 3.89
N THR A 16 20.21 -36.06 4.08
CA THR A 16 19.15 -35.22 3.49
C THR A 16 19.22 -33.89 4.22
N GLY A 17 20.03 -32.96 3.71
CA GLY A 17 20.00 -31.57 4.14
C GLY A 17 18.58 -31.07 3.85
N ALA A 18 17.76 -30.92 4.89
CA ALA A 18 16.56 -30.11 4.78
C ALA A 18 17.06 -28.71 4.37
N ALA A 19 16.77 -28.32 3.14
CA ALA A 19 16.97 -26.93 2.72
C ALA A 19 16.21 -26.08 3.72
N LEU A 20 16.91 -25.23 4.47
CA LEU A 20 16.28 -24.23 5.31
C LEU A 20 15.42 -23.37 4.38
N VAL A 21 14.11 -23.47 4.51
CA VAL A 21 13.18 -22.62 3.79
C VAL A 21 13.44 -21.22 4.33
N GLU A 22 14.04 -20.38 3.50
CA GLU A 22 14.33 -19.00 3.86
C GLU A 22 13.03 -18.21 3.92
N THR A 23 12.68 -17.70 5.11
CA THR A 23 11.49 -16.88 5.31
C THR A 23 11.72 -15.49 4.74
N LYS A 24 10.83 -15.00 3.89
CA LYS A 24 10.87 -13.65 3.32
C LYS A 24 10.01 -12.68 4.11
N LYS A 25 10.56 -11.53 4.46
CA LYS A 25 9.86 -10.48 5.22
C LYS A 25 9.11 -9.55 4.28
N VAL A 26 7.82 -9.38 4.53
CA VAL A 26 6.90 -8.56 3.72
C VAL A 26 6.48 -7.33 4.51
N GLY A 27 6.92 -6.14 4.08
CA GLY A 27 6.52 -4.86 4.68
C GLY A 27 5.14 -4.41 4.21
N VAL A 28 4.26 -4.08 5.15
CA VAL A 28 2.89 -3.61 4.91
C VAL A 28 2.51 -2.50 5.88
N THR A 29 1.39 -1.80 5.62
CA THR A 29 0.73 -0.99 6.64
C THR A 29 -0.38 -1.78 7.34
N PRO A 30 -0.73 -1.45 8.60
CA PRO A 30 -1.80 -2.11 9.35
C PRO A 30 -3.14 -2.07 8.62
N GLY A 31 -4.00 -2.99 8.97
CA GLY A 31 -5.34 -3.09 8.40
C GLY A 31 -5.37 -3.82 7.07
N PRO A 32 -5.96 -3.26 5.99
CA PRO A 32 -6.21 -4.00 4.75
C PRO A 32 -4.98 -4.58 4.08
N HIS A 33 -3.86 -3.86 4.04
CA HIS A 33 -2.61 -4.36 3.45
C HIS A 33 -2.10 -5.59 4.20
N ALA A 34 -2.03 -5.52 5.53
CA ALA A 34 -1.64 -6.66 6.36
C ALA A 34 -2.59 -7.85 6.18
N GLN A 35 -3.91 -7.61 6.21
CA GLN A 35 -4.92 -8.67 6.04
C GLN A 35 -4.82 -9.37 4.68
N ILE A 36 -4.55 -8.63 3.60
CA ILE A 36 -4.35 -9.20 2.27
C ILE A 36 -3.07 -10.04 2.25
N VAL A 37 -1.96 -9.51 2.78
CA VAL A 37 -0.68 -10.24 2.76
C VAL A 37 -0.69 -11.45 3.69
N GLU A 38 -1.43 -11.45 4.80
CA GLU A 38 -1.65 -12.67 5.60
C GLU A 38 -2.38 -13.75 4.77
N LYS A 39 -3.33 -13.35 3.92
CA LYS A 39 -3.95 -14.31 2.97
C LYS A 39 -2.97 -14.80 1.90
N VAL A 40 -2.13 -13.91 1.39
CA VAL A 40 -1.04 -14.28 0.45
C VAL A 40 -0.09 -15.28 1.10
N LYS A 41 0.28 -15.09 2.37
CA LYS A 41 1.14 -15.99 3.15
C LYS A 41 0.58 -17.42 3.19
N GLU A 42 -0.74 -17.58 3.42
CA GLU A 42 -1.38 -18.90 3.38
C GLU A 42 -1.25 -19.60 2.01
N VAL A 43 -1.33 -18.83 0.92
CA VAL A 43 -1.21 -19.34 -0.45
C VAL A 43 0.25 -19.63 -0.79
N ALA A 44 1.18 -18.73 -0.43
CA ALA A 44 2.61 -18.86 -0.67
C ALA A 44 3.21 -20.08 0.04
N ALA A 45 2.78 -20.36 1.28
CA ALA A 45 3.23 -21.52 2.05
C ALA A 45 2.91 -22.85 1.31
N LYS A 46 1.78 -22.95 0.63
CA LYS A 46 1.44 -24.13 -0.20
C LYS A 46 2.37 -24.32 -1.41
N LYS A 47 3.08 -23.25 -1.80
CA LYS A 47 4.06 -23.23 -2.88
C LYS A 47 5.50 -23.30 -2.36
N GLY A 48 5.71 -23.51 -1.05
CA GLY A 48 7.02 -23.62 -0.42
C GLY A 48 7.72 -22.29 -0.15
N LEU A 49 6.96 -21.16 -0.14
CA LEU A 49 7.49 -19.85 0.23
C LEU A 49 6.92 -19.42 1.58
N GLU A 50 7.78 -19.37 2.59
CA GLU A 50 7.43 -18.88 3.92
C GLU A 50 7.55 -17.35 3.98
N LEU A 51 6.54 -16.70 4.57
CA LEU A 51 6.48 -15.25 4.68
C LEU A 51 6.35 -14.82 6.15
N ASP A 52 7.02 -13.72 6.49
CA ASP A 52 6.87 -13.00 7.76
C ASP A 52 6.33 -11.59 7.47
N VAL A 53 5.19 -11.24 8.05
CA VAL A 53 4.51 -9.97 7.78
C VAL A 53 4.96 -8.93 8.81
N VAL A 54 5.58 -7.86 8.33
CA VAL A 54 6.12 -6.76 9.15
C VAL A 54 5.25 -5.51 8.93
N GLU A 55 4.56 -5.06 9.98
CA GLU A 55 3.68 -3.89 9.91
C GLU A 55 4.43 -2.61 10.26
N PHE A 56 4.24 -1.57 9.44
CA PHE A 56 4.75 -0.21 9.63
C PHE A 56 3.60 0.77 9.80
N SER A 57 3.63 1.59 10.83
CA SER A 57 2.55 2.51 11.19
C SER A 57 2.37 3.69 10.22
N ASP A 58 3.37 3.96 9.38
CA ASP A 58 3.42 5.08 8.44
C ASP A 58 3.92 4.66 7.05
N TYR A 59 3.97 5.61 6.10
CA TYR A 59 4.45 5.36 4.75
C TYR A 59 5.95 5.65 4.55
N VAL A 60 6.63 6.26 5.52
CA VAL A 60 8.01 6.76 5.36
C VAL A 60 9.03 5.64 5.49
N VAL A 61 8.83 4.76 6.49
CA VAL A 61 9.81 3.73 6.87
C VAL A 61 9.88 2.54 5.90
N PRO A 62 8.77 2.01 5.33
CA PRO A 62 8.81 0.74 4.60
C PRO A 62 9.78 0.68 3.42
N ASN A 63 9.92 1.77 2.63
CA ASN A 63 10.83 1.79 1.50
C ASN A 63 12.30 1.87 1.94
N GLN A 64 12.59 2.54 3.04
CA GLN A 64 13.93 2.53 3.62
C GLN A 64 14.28 1.14 4.14
N ALA A 65 13.40 0.52 4.92
CA ALA A 65 13.59 -0.84 5.43
C ALA A 65 13.82 -1.86 4.30
N LEU A 66 13.11 -1.70 3.16
CA LEU A 66 13.33 -2.52 1.97
C LEU A 66 14.72 -2.27 1.35
N SER A 67 15.12 -1.02 1.21
CA SER A 67 16.43 -0.64 0.67
C SER A 67 17.59 -1.17 1.53
N ASP A 68 17.44 -1.07 2.86
CA ASP A 68 18.46 -1.50 3.83
C ASP A 68 18.52 -3.03 3.99
N GLY A 69 17.49 -3.75 3.54
CA GLY A 69 17.42 -5.21 3.61
C GLY A 69 16.79 -5.74 4.90
N ASP A 70 16.15 -4.88 5.69
CA ASP A 70 15.41 -5.29 6.90
C ASP A 70 14.15 -6.06 6.56
N ILE A 71 13.57 -5.78 5.37
CA ILE A 71 12.51 -6.54 4.70
C ILE A 71 12.93 -6.89 3.28
N ASP A 72 12.25 -7.87 2.65
CA ASP A 72 12.59 -8.37 1.32
C ASP A 72 11.70 -7.80 0.22
N ILE A 73 10.46 -7.48 0.54
CA ILE A 73 9.40 -7.02 -0.37
C ILE A 73 8.42 -6.15 0.40
N ASN A 74 7.76 -5.21 -0.26
CA ASN A 74 6.65 -4.50 0.36
C ASN A 74 5.42 -4.38 -0.55
N SER A 75 4.24 -4.24 0.08
CA SER A 75 2.96 -4.02 -0.57
C SER A 75 2.12 -3.08 0.29
N PHE A 76 2.32 -1.75 0.12
CA PHE A 76 1.61 -0.72 0.90
C PHE A 76 1.37 0.57 0.09
N GLN A 77 2.00 0.72 -1.07
CA GLN A 77 2.12 1.96 -1.82
C GLN A 77 1.60 1.82 -3.25
N HIS A 78 1.30 2.93 -3.89
CA HIS A 78 0.99 3.02 -5.31
C HIS A 78 2.20 3.50 -6.13
N GLN A 79 2.16 3.32 -7.46
CA GLN A 79 3.29 3.63 -8.33
C GLN A 79 3.79 5.09 -8.19
N PRO A 80 2.95 6.15 -8.22
CA PRO A 80 3.46 7.52 -8.05
C PRO A 80 4.17 7.77 -6.71
N TYR A 81 3.78 7.07 -5.63
CA TYR A 81 4.49 7.16 -4.35
C TYR A 81 5.88 6.52 -4.45
N LEU A 82 5.97 5.31 -4.99
CA LEU A 82 7.24 4.61 -5.19
C LEU A 82 8.19 5.45 -6.06
N ASP A 83 7.71 5.98 -7.18
CA ASP A 83 8.51 6.81 -8.09
C ASP A 83 9.07 8.06 -7.40
N ASN A 84 8.25 8.73 -6.58
CA ASN A 84 8.69 9.87 -5.79
C ASN A 84 9.77 9.46 -4.77
N GLN A 85 9.54 8.40 -3.99
CA GLN A 85 10.50 7.94 -2.98
C GLN A 85 11.84 7.48 -3.58
N VAL A 86 11.79 6.73 -4.68
CA VAL A 86 12.99 6.31 -5.42
C VAL A 86 13.80 7.53 -5.87
N LYS A 87 13.13 8.53 -6.45
CA LYS A 87 13.78 9.73 -6.95
C LYS A 87 14.35 10.61 -5.83
N GLU A 88 13.52 10.94 -4.83
CA GLU A 88 13.90 11.91 -3.80
C GLU A 88 14.93 11.37 -2.80
N ARG A 89 14.91 10.04 -2.58
CA ARG A 89 15.80 9.38 -1.60
C ARG A 89 16.89 8.53 -2.26
N ASN A 90 16.96 8.53 -3.61
CA ASN A 90 17.92 7.74 -4.40
C ASN A 90 17.92 6.25 -4.00
N LEU A 91 16.72 5.64 -3.90
CA LEU A 91 16.56 4.24 -3.55
C LEU A 91 16.62 3.35 -4.80
N ASP A 92 17.25 2.19 -4.69
CA ASP A 92 17.31 1.19 -5.77
C ASP A 92 16.17 0.17 -5.63
N LEU A 93 14.93 0.68 -5.76
CA LEU A 93 13.70 -0.09 -5.65
C LEU A 93 12.91 -0.06 -6.96
N VAL A 94 12.22 -1.17 -7.25
CA VAL A 94 11.39 -1.31 -8.44
C VAL A 94 10.07 -1.99 -8.10
N SER A 95 9.00 -1.63 -8.83
CA SER A 95 7.76 -2.40 -8.80
C SER A 95 7.89 -3.64 -9.68
N VAL A 96 7.40 -4.78 -9.18
CA VAL A 96 7.41 -6.07 -9.89
C VAL A 96 6.02 -6.51 -10.32
N ALA A 97 4.98 -5.99 -9.69
CA ALA A 97 3.58 -6.27 -10.06
C ALA A 97 2.65 -5.18 -9.52
N LYS A 98 1.45 -5.12 -10.11
CA LYS A 98 0.33 -4.38 -9.52
C LYS A 98 -0.23 -5.17 -8.34
N SER A 99 -0.85 -4.48 -7.39
CA SER A 99 -1.54 -5.09 -6.25
C SER A 99 -3.04 -4.78 -6.29
N VAL A 100 -3.52 -3.93 -5.44
CA VAL A 100 -4.94 -3.60 -5.31
C VAL A 100 -5.17 -2.11 -5.52
N ASN A 101 -6.40 -1.74 -5.88
CA ASN A 101 -6.82 -0.35 -5.95
C ASN A 101 -7.49 0.06 -4.63
N PHE A 102 -6.98 1.17 -4.06
CA PHE A 102 -7.47 1.81 -2.84
C PHE A 102 -7.94 3.24 -3.17
N PRO A 103 -9.17 3.45 -3.63
CA PRO A 103 -9.62 4.79 -4.01
C PRO A 103 -9.67 5.71 -2.79
N MET A 104 -9.02 6.89 -2.87
CA MET A 104 -9.10 7.92 -1.83
C MET A 104 -10.53 8.47 -1.75
N ALA A 105 -10.98 8.83 -0.55
CA ALA A 105 -12.29 9.45 -0.34
C ALA A 105 -12.23 10.63 0.63
N GLY A 106 -13.22 11.52 0.53
CA GLY A 106 -13.43 12.60 1.48
C GLY A 106 -14.41 12.19 2.57
N TYR A 107 -14.07 12.47 3.82
CA TYR A 107 -14.85 12.12 5.01
C TYR A 107 -15.09 13.34 5.90
N SER A 108 -16.19 13.32 6.63
CA SER A 108 -16.49 14.33 7.65
C SER A 108 -17.36 13.75 8.77
N LYS A 109 -17.15 14.24 9.98
CA LYS A 109 -18.07 14.04 11.09
C LYS A 109 -19.08 15.17 11.24
N LYS A 110 -18.86 16.32 10.54
CA LYS A 110 -19.63 17.56 10.72
C LYS A 110 -20.65 17.80 9.62
N ILE A 111 -20.42 17.28 8.39
CA ILE A 111 -21.30 17.44 7.24
C ILE A 111 -21.64 16.09 6.60
N LYS A 112 -22.74 16.02 5.89
CA LYS A 112 -23.18 14.83 5.16
C LYS A 112 -23.09 14.99 3.64
N ALA A 113 -22.99 16.22 3.15
CA ALA A 113 -22.86 16.54 1.74
C ALA A 113 -21.95 17.76 1.53
N LEU A 114 -21.28 17.83 0.37
CA LEU A 114 -20.40 18.96 0.03
C LEU A 114 -21.13 20.30 0.00
N SER A 115 -22.44 20.31 -0.25
CA SER A 115 -23.27 21.53 -0.21
C SER A 115 -23.33 22.18 1.18
N GLU A 116 -23.06 21.41 2.23
CA GLU A 116 -23.05 21.90 3.63
C GLU A 116 -21.68 22.49 4.02
N LEU A 117 -20.64 22.33 3.18
CA LEU A 117 -19.30 22.83 3.45
C LEU A 117 -19.30 24.36 3.40
N LYS A 118 -18.96 25.01 4.52
CA LYS A 118 -18.99 26.46 4.70
C LYS A 118 -17.75 27.11 4.11
N ASP A 119 -17.83 28.42 3.86
CA ASP A 119 -16.68 29.24 3.54
C ASP A 119 -15.71 29.28 4.72
N GLY A 120 -14.42 29.18 4.45
CA GLY A 120 -13.37 29.09 5.47
C GLY A 120 -13.23 27.73 6.15
N ALA A 121 -13.98 26.72 5.71
CA ALA A 121 -13.89 25.39 6.29
C ALA A 121 -12.47 24.81 6.22
N SER A 122 -12.08 24.05 7.25
CA SER A 122 -10.81 23.34 7.32
C SER A 122 -10.88 22.02 6.57
N VAL A 123 -9.92 21.77 5.68
CA VAL A 123 -9.83 20.54 4.88
C VAL A 123 -8.45 19.92 5.07
N ALA A 124 -8.39 18.76 5.72
CA ALA A 124 -7.14 18.03 5.92
C ALA A 124 -6.81 17.12 4.73
N ILE A 125 -5.53 17.12 4.34
CA ILE A 125 -4.98 16.28 3.28
C ILE A 125 -3.66 15.64 3.72
N PRO A 126 -3.19 14.55 3.07
CA PRO A 126 -1.87 13.99 3.34
C PRO A 126 -0.75 15.00 3.04
N ASN A 127 0.31 14.99 3.86
CA ASN A 127 1.48 15.88 3.70
C ASN A 127 2.59 15.29 2.82
N ASP A 128 2.49 14.02 2.40
CA ASP A 128 3.44 13.48 1.43
C ASP A 128 3.11 13.99 0.01
N PRO A 129 4.15 14.26 -0.83
CA PRO A 129 3.93 14.93 -2.11
C PRO A 129 2.97 14.21 -3.05
N SER A 130 2.96 12.87 -3.05
CA SER A 130 2.13 12.12 -3.98
C SER A 130 0.67 12.00 -3.54
N ASN A 131 0.40 11.76 -2.26
CA ASN A 131 -0.97 11.71 -1.73
C ASN A 131 -1.53 13.12 -1.48
N GLY A 132 -0.71 14.12 -1.16
CA GLY A 132 -1.10 15.53 -1.14
C GLY A 132 -1.61 15.99 -2.49
N ALA A 133 -0.82 15.76 -3.56
CA ALA A 133 -1.25 16.05 -4.94
C ALA A 133 -2.54 15.30 -5.31
N ARG A 134 -2.64 14.02 -4.95
CA ARG A 134 -3.84 13.18 -5.16
C ARG A 134 -5.07 13.77 -4.49
N ALA A 135 -4.95 14.21 -3.24
CA ALA A 135 -6.04 14.84 -2.51
C ALA A 135 -6.46 16.17 -3.16
N LEU A 136 -5.50 17.00 -3.57
CA LEU A 136 -5.79 18.26 -4.27
C LEU A 136 -6.50 18.02 -5.60
N LEU A 137 -6.08 17.02 -6.39
CA LEU A 137 -6.77 16.62 -7.62
C LEU A 137 -8.20 16.15 -7.33
N LEU A 138 -8.39 15.37 -6.26
CA LEU A 138 -9.72 14.93 -5.85
C LEU A 138 -10.61 16.09 -5.42
N LEU A 139 -10.08 17.09 -4.71
CA LEU A 139 -10.83 18.32 -4.36
C LEU A 139 -11.16 19.15 -5.61
N ALA A 140 -10.27 19.20 -6.59
CA ALA A 140 -10.51 19.89 -7.87
C ALA A 140 -11.60 19.18 -8.70
N ASP A 141 -11.62 17.85 -8.74
CA ASP A 141 -12.69 17.06 -9.38
C ASP A 141 -14.06 17.35 -8.76
N GLN A 142 -14.09 17.63 -7.45
CA GLN A 142 -15.29 18.06 -6.73
C GLN A 142 -15.62 19.56 -6.92
N LYS A 143 -14.81 20.30 -7.71
CA LYS A 143 -14.97 21.75 -7.95
C LYS A 143 -14.86 22.61 -6.67
N LEU A 144 -14.16 22.11 -5.68
CA LEU A 144 -13.89 22.85 -4.44
C LEU A 144 -12.72 23.83 -4.59
N ILE A 145 -11.77 23.50 -5.47
CA ILE A 145 -10.60 24.33 -5.82
C ILE A 145 -10.33 24.20 -7.32
N THR A 146 -9.55 25.12 -7.87
CA THR A 146 -8.96 25.01 -9.21
C THR A 146 -7.42 24.95 -9.04
N LEU A 147 -6.81 24.04 -9.78
CA LEU A 147 -5.35 23.87 -9.80
C LEU A 147 -4.78 24.47 -11.09
N LYS A 148 -3.50 24.80 -11.05
CA LYS A 148 -2.73 25.22 -12.22
C LYS A 148 -2.82 24.18 -13.33
N ASP A 149 -3.07 24.63 -14.57
CA ASP A 149 -3.20 23.75 -15.73
C ASP A 149 -1.97 22.85 -15.94
N GLY A 150 -2.23 21.56 -16.19
CA GLY A 150 -1.19 20.58 -16.49
C GLY A 150 -0.32 20.15 -15.32
N ILE A 151 -0.58 20.62 -14.09
CA ILE A 151 0.24 20.26 -12.91
C ILE A 151 0.15 18.78 -12.55
N GLY A 152 -1.05 18.17 -12.69
CA GLY A 152 -1.29 16.75 -12.46
C GLY A 152 -0.80 16.24 -11.11
N VAL A 153 -0.15 15.07 -11.10
CA VAL A 153 0.33 14.38 -9.89
C VAL A 153 1.47 15.09 -9.15
N LYS A 154 1.86 16.28 -9.59
CA LYS A 154 2.87 17.13 -8.93
C LYS A 154 2.25 18.32 -8.19
N ALA A 155 0.92 18.38 -8.13
CA ALA A 155 0.21 19.48 -7.49
C ALA A 155 0.61 19.63 -6.00
N SER A 156 0.72 20.87 -5.58
CA SER A 156 0.91 21.29 -4.19
C SER A 156 -0.13 22.35 -3.81
N VAL A 157 -0.24 22.70 -2.55
CA VAL A 157 -1.15 23.76 -2.09
C VAL A 157 -0.84 25.10 -2.78
N ALA A 158 0.44 25.35 -3.13
CA ALA A 158 0.85 26.55 -3.85
C ALA A 158 0.35 26.62 -5.31
N ASP A 159 -0.11 25.52 -5.87
CA ASP A 159 -0.65 25.44 -7.23
C ASP A 159 -2.18 25.65 -7.29
N ILE A 160 -2.83 25.98 -6.17
CA ILE A 160 -4.24 26.36 -6.13
C ILE A 160 -4.38 27.74 -6.72
N THR A 161 -5.08 27.85 -7.87
CA THR A 161 -5.33 29.11 -8.56
C THR A 161 -6.66 29.76 -8.16
N GLU A 162 -7.65 28.94 -7.78
CA GLU A 162 -8.94 29.41 -7.26
C GLU A 162 -9.36 28.58 -6.06
N ASN A 163 -9.87 29.27 -5.05
CA ASN A 163 -10.43 28.68 -3.83
C ASN A 163 -11.67 29.47 -3.42
N PRO A 164 -12.80 29.26 -4.14
CA PRO A 164 -13.99 30.11 -4.00
C PRO A 164 -14.61 30.10 -2.61
N LYS A 165 -14.48 28.99 -1.90
CA LYS A 165 -14.94 28.84 -0.50
C LYS A 165 -13.89 29.24 0.53
N LYS A 166 -12.71 29.73 0.10
CA LYS A 166 -11.60 30.11 1.01
C LYS A 166 -11.24 28.99 1.99
N LEU A 167 -11.25 27.74 1.50
CA LEU A 167 -10.94 26.56 2.31
C LEU A 167 -9.54 26.69 2.91
N ASN A 168 -9.41 26.36 4.19
CA ASN A 168 -8.13 26.28 4.88
C ASN A 168 -7.57 24.86 4.71
N ILE A 169 -6.60 24.68 3.84
CA ILE A 169 -5.96 23.37 3.58
C ILE A 169 -4.94 23.09 4.67
N VAL A 170 -5.11 21.97 5.36
CA VAL A 170 -4.24 21.51 6.47
C VAL A 170 -3.54 20.22 6.04
N GLU A 171 -2.22 20.27 5.93
CA GLU A 171 -1.41 19.11 5.55
C GLU A 171 -0.99 18.33 6.79
N LEU A 172 -1.36 17.05 6.88
CA LEU A 172 -1.11 16.15 8.01
C LEU A 172 -0.50 14.83 7.53
N ASP A 173 0.21 14.16 8.42
CA ASP A 173 0.60 12.77 8.19
C ASP A 173 -0.63 11.91 7.87
N ALA A 174 -0.54 11.08 6.82
CA ALA A 174 -1.67 10.29 6.34
C ALA A 174 -2.29 9.38 7.43
N ALA A 175 -1.47 8.86 8.34
CA ALA A 175 -1.93 8.03 9.46
C ALA A 175 -2.73 8.83 10.51
N GLN A 176 -2.60 10.15 10.56
CA GLN A 176 -3.30 11.02 11.51
C GLN A 176 -4.65 11.51 10.98
N LEU A 177 -4.88 11.45 9.66
CA LEU A 177 -6.09 11.99 9.03
C LEU A 177 -7.42 11.43 9.60
N PRO A 178 -7.57 10.12 9.89
CA PRO A 178 -8.80 9.64 10.49
C PRO A 178 -9.12 10.28 11.85
N ARG A 179 -8.09 10.57 12.65
CA ARG A 179 -8.24 11.21 13.96
C ARG A 179 -8.54 12.70 13.84
N SER A 180 -8.03 13.37 12.81
CA SER A 180 -8.26 14.79 12.57
C SER A 180 -9.72 15.13 12.27
N LEU A 181 -10.58 14.16 11.95
CA LEU A 181 -12.01 14.35 11.68
C LEU A 181 -12.79 14.95 12.85
N ASP A 182 -12.26 14.93 14.08
CA ASP A 182 -12.85 15.61 15.22
C ASP A 182 -12.60 17.13 15.18
N ASP A 183 -11.52 17.54 14.56
CA ASP A 183 -11.06 18.94 14.55
C ASP A 183 -11.38 19.66 13.25
N VAL A 184 -11.23 18.97 12.09
CA VAL A 184 -11.45 19.57 10.76
C VAL A 184 -12.89 19.39 10.25
N ASP A 185 -13.25 20.14 9.22
CA ASP A 185 -14.58 20.04 8.60
C ASP A 185 -14.66 18.94 7.54
N LEU A 186 -13.54 18.63 6.90
CA LEU A 186 -13.41 17.60 5.86
C LEU A 186 -11.99 17.04 5.88
N ALA A 187 -11.81 15.76 5.59
CA ALA A 187 -10.49 15.18 5.36
C ALA A 187 -10.50 14.25 4.14
N ALA A 188 -9.49 14.37 3.27
CA ALA A 188 -9.23 13.40 2.20
C ALA A 188 -8.30 12.31 2.74
N ILE A 189 -8.84 11.10 2.92
CA ILE A 189 -8.16 10.00 3.60
C ILE A 189 -7.91 8.84 2.64
N THR A 190 -6.70 8.29 2.65
CA THR A 190 -6.37 7.06 1.93
C THR A 190 -7.12 5.88 2.53
N THR A 191 -7.66 5.02 1.67
CA THR A 191 -8.62 3.98 2.08
C THR A 191 -8.07 2.97 3.09
N ASN A 192 -6.76 2.66 3.07
CA ASN A 192 -6.18 1.76 4.07
C ASN A 192 -6.30 2.33 5.49
N TYR A 193 -5.99 3.62 5.70
CA TYR A 193 -6.16 4.27 7.00
C TYR A 193 -7.63 4.51 7.35
N ALA A 194 -8.47 4.83 6.36
CA ALA A 194 -9.91 4.94 6.57
C ALA A 194 -10.50 3.61 7.11
N LEU A 195 -10.24 2.50 6.42
CA LEU A 195 -10.73 1.18 6.82
C LEU A 195 -10.14 0.71 8.16
N ALA A 196 -8.86 1.01 8.43
CA ALA A 196 -8.24 0.71 9.72
C ALA A 196 -8.90 1.49 10.88
N ALA A 197 -9.46 2.67 10.58
CA ALA A 197 -10.23 3.49 11.53
C ALA A 197 -11.74 3.17 11.54
N GLY A 198 -12.19 2.15 10.81
CA GLY A 198 -13.59 1.74 10.73
C GLY A 198 -14.45 2.55 9.76
N LEU A 199 -13.83 3.37 8.90
CA LEU A 199 -14.53 4.17 7.87
C LEU A 199 -14.50 3.45 6.53
N ASN A 200 -15.65 3.27 5.91
CA ASN A 200 -15.76 2.64 4.60
C ASN A 200 -15.94 3.72 3.51
N PRO A 201 -15.10 3.77 2.47
CA PRO A 201 -15.18 4.79 1.43
C PRO A 201 -16.52 4.80 0.67
N LYS A 202 -17.23 3.67 0.61
CA LYS A 202 -18.50 3.55 -0.09
C LYS A 202 -19.71 4.01 0.72
N THR A 203 -19.66 3.86 2.04
CA THR A 203 -20.82 4.15 2.93
C THR A 203 -20.63 5.40 3.74
N ASP A 204 -19.40 5.73 4.09
CA ASP A 204 -19.06 6.85 4.98
C ASP A 204 -18.38 8.01 4.24
N GLY A 205 -17.89 7.75 3.01
CA GLY A 205 -17.31 8.78 2.15
C GLY A 205 -18.38 9.73 1.58
N ILE A 206 -18.14 11.04 1.66
CA ILE A 206 -18.98 12.08 1.04
C ILE A 206 -18.77 12.09 -0.47
N PHE A 207 -17.54 11.85 -0.91
CA PHE A 207 -17.13 11.67 -2.30
C PHE A 207 -15.92 10.74 -2.36
N GLN A 208 -15.69 10.16 -3.51
CA GLN A 208 -14.63 9.19 -3.73
C GLN A 208 -13.95 9.41 -5.07
N GLU A 209 -12.68 9.10 -5.13
CA GLU A 209 -11.86 9.10 -6.33
C GLU A 209 -12.38 8.09 -7.37
N SER A 210 -12.22 8.44 -8.64
CA SER A 210 -12.50 7.53 -9.75
C SER A 210 -11.57 6.31 -9.71
N THR A 211 -12.11 5.12 -9.99
CA THR A 211 -11.32 3.89 -10.14
C THR A 211 -10.33 3.91 -11.31
N LYS A 212 -10.43 4.93 -12.19
CA LYS A 212 -9.50 5.17 -13.32
C LYS A 212 -8.31 6.04 -12.93
N ALA A 213 -8.24 6.52 -11.70
CA ALA A 213 -7.12 7.32 -11.22
C ALA A 213 -5.81 6.49 -11.23
N PRO A 214 -4.64 7.12 -11.46
CA PRO A 214 -3.36 6.42 -11.69
C PRO A 214 -2.73 5.84 -10.42
N TYR A 215 -3.48 5.75 -9.32
CA TYR A 215 -2.96 5.37 -8.00
C TYR A 215 -3.16 3.89 -7.68
N VAL A 216 -2.88 3.03 -8.67
CA VAL A 216 -2.91 1.57 -8.47
C VAL A 216 -1.75 1.15 -7.56
N GLY A 217 -2.05 0.33 -6.56
CA GLY A 217 -1.07 -0.24 -5.67
C GLY A 217 -0.06 -1.13 -6.38
N VAL A 218 1.15 -1.20 -5.85
CA VAL A 218 2.25 -2.00 -6.40
C VAL A 218 2.91 -2.86 -5.33
N ILE A 219 3.55 -3.92 -5.80
CA ILE A 219 4.46 -4.77 -5.04
C ILE A 219 5.86 -4.32 -5.43
N ALA A 220 6.70 -3.96 -4.45
CA ALA A 220 8.04 -3.44 -4.68
C ALA A 220 9.12 -4.30 -4.02
N VAL A 221 10.26 -4.42 -4.71
CA VAL A 221 11.47 -5.12 -4.25
C VAL A 221 12.70 -4.26 -4.55
N ARG A 222 13.87 -4.64 -4.02
CA ARG A 222 15.15 -4.10 -4.49
C ARG A 222 15.38 -4.50 -5.95
N ALA A 223 15.96 -3.62 -6.76
CA ALA A 223 16.18 -3.89 -8.19
C ALA A 223 16.98 -5.18 -8.44
N LYS A 224 17.93 -5.52 -7.57
CA LYS A 224 18.72 -6.77 -7.66
C LYS A 224 17.89 -8.05 -7.48
N ASP A 225 16.74 -7.96 -6.81
CA ASP A 225 15.91 -9.12 -6.45
C ASP A 225 14.74 -9.34 -7.42
N LYS A 226 14.51 -8.43 -8.39
CA LYS A 226 13.31 -8.37 -9.24
C LYS A 226 13.01 -9.65 -10.02
N ASP A 227 14.04 -10.40 -10.42
CA ASP A 227 13.92 -11.60 -11.23
C ASP A 227 14.05 -12.89 -10.40
N ALA A 228 14.16 -12.79 -9.07
CA ALA A 228 14.31 -13.94 -8.17
C ALA A 228 13.07 -14.84 -8.19
N ASP A 229 13.25 -16.15 -8.09
CA ASP A 229 12.15 -17.12 -8.15
C ASP A 229 11.16 -16.97 -7.01
N TRP A 230 11.62 -16.60 -5.82
CA TRP A 230 10.74 -16.31 -4.68
C TRP A 230 9.85 -15.09 -4.93
N VAL A 231 10.30 -14.08 -5.70
CA VAL A 231 9.48 -12.92 -6.09
C VAL A 231 8.36 -13.35 -7.02
N LYS A 232 8.66 -14.21 -8.02
CA LYS A 232 7.66 -14.78 -8.92
C LYS A 232 6.61 -15.57 -8.13
N THR A 233 7.05 -16.43 -7.20
CA THR A 233 6.16 -17.21 -6.33
C THR A 233 5.27 -16.31 -5.46
N PHE A 234 5.83 -15.21 -4.92
CA PHE A 234 5.07 -14.22 -4.16
C PHE A 234 4.00 -13.56 -5.03
N VAL A 235 4.37 -13.05 -6.21
CA VAL A 235 3.43 -12.37 -7.13
C VAL A 235 2.32 -13.34 -7.59
N GLU A 236 2.66 -14.56 -7.96
CA GLU A 236 1.68 -15.60 -8.31
C GLU A 236 0.74 -15.94 -7.14
N SER A 237 1.25 -15.92 -5.91
CA SER A 237 0.43 -16.15 -4.71
C SER A 237 -0.49 -14.98 -4.43
N TYR A 238 0.02 -13.75 -4.60
CA TYR A 238 -0.75 -12.51 -4.46
C TYR A 238 -1.88 -12.44 -5.51
N HIS A 239 -1.60 -12.80 -6.75
CA HIS A 239 -2.54 -12.76 -7.87
C HIS A 239 -3.43 -14.02 -7.98
N SER A 240 -3.47 -14.83 -6.93
CA SER A 240 -4.27 -16.05 -6.94
C SER A 240 -5.78 -15.77 -6.85
N PRO A 241 -6.61 -16.69 -7.37
CA PRO A 241 -8.07 -16.61 -7.20
C PRO A 241 -8.50 -16.59 -5.73
N GLU A 242 -7.76 -17.27 -4.84
CA GLU A 242 -8.05 -17.31 -3.40
C GLU A 242 -7.87 -15.91 -2.74
N VAL A 243 -6.85 -15.16 -3.15
CA VAL A 243 -6.62 -13.80 -2.67
C VAL A 243 -7.66 -12.84 -3.24
N SER A 244 -8.02 -12.96 -4.53
CA SER A 244 -9.09 -12.16 -5.15
C SER A 244 -10.42 -12.39 -4.43
N ALA A 245 -10.82 -13.65 -4.19
CA ALA A 245 -12.05 -13.99 -3.48
C ALA A 245 -12.06 -13.43 -2.05
N PHE A 246 -10.93 -13.53 -1.33
CA PHE A 246 -10.79 -12.93 0.00
C PHE A 246 -10.99 -11.41 -0.02
N ILE A 247 -10.40 -10.70 -0.99
CA ILE A 247 -10.52 -9.24 -1.13
C ILE A 247 -11.99 -8.86 -1.37
N GLU A 248 -12.67 -9.55 -2.29
CA GLU A 248 -14.08 -9.29 -2.62
C GLU A 248 -15.00 -9.52 -1.44
N GLU A 249 -14.84 -10.64 -0.74
CA GLU A 249 -15.65 -11.00 0.44
C GLU A 249 -15.40 -10.05 1.61
N LYS A 250 -14.13 -9.79 1.92
CA LYS A 250 -13.73 -9.01 3.10
C LYS A 250 -14.04 -7.53 2.96
N PHE A 251 -13.73 -6.93 1.80
CA PHE A 251 -13.80 -5.48 1.61
C PHE A 251 -15.01 -5.03 0.79
N LYS A 252 -15.81 -5.96 0.26
CA LYS A 252 -17.11 -5.69 -0.40
C LYS A 252 -17.03 -4.57 -1.45
N GLY A 253 -15.92 -4.55 -2.19
CA GLY A 253 -15.65 -3.59 -3.25
C GLY A 253 -15.13 -2.22 -2.78
N ALA A 254 -14.83 -2.02 -1.50
CA ALA A 254 -14.06 -0.85 -1.04
C ALA A 254 -12.62 -0.90 -1.55
N ILE A 255 -12.11 -2.10 -1.78
CA ILE A 255 -10.82 -2.42 -2.39
C ILE A 255 -11.08 -3.38 -3.54
N THR A 256 -10.34 -3.27 -4.64
CA THR A 256 -10.49 -4.15 -5.80
C THR A 256 -9.13 -4.67 -6.27
N PRO A 257 -9.04 -5.97 -6.63
CA PRO A 257 -7.88 -6.51 -7.34
C PRO A 257 -7.63 -5.77 -8.66
N THR A 258 -6.37 -5.72 -9.11
CA THR A 258 -5.99 -5.05 -10.37
C THR A 258 -5.27 -5.96 -11.36
N TRP A 259 -5.29 -7.26 -11.13
CA TRP A 259 -4.80 -8.34 -12.00
C TRP A 259 -5.90 -9.18 -12.59
#